data_092d87354a8fa64a37746ce587d6c54b
#
_entry.id   092d87354a8fa64a37746ce587d6c54b
#
_cell.length_a   1.000
_cell.length_b   1.000
_cell.length_c   1.000
_cell.angle_alpha   90.00
_cell.angle_beta   90.00
_cell.angle_gamma   90.00
#
_symmetry.space_group_name_H-M   'P 1'
#
loop_
_entity.id
_entity.type
_entity.pdbx_description
1 polymer ?
#
loop_
_entity_poly.entity_id
_entity_poly.type
_entity_poly.pdbx_seq_one_letter_code
_entity_poly.pdbx_strand_id
1 'polypeptide(L)'
;QEDHYSFNRTPVDDMVAAEVKAVRDNVGIMDVTAFTKVLVEGPDAYALLDRLTANRMPQKVGSITLTHMLNRAGRIELETTIVRMSDDQFYLVCAAFFEQRLLDHLAQQRDVEDVKISALSSDWSALSLNGPKSRSVLADCTDADLSNAGFRWLSAQQITVAGHSIWAFRMSYAGELGWEFHMPHAACLDVYTALWAAGEPHKIADYGSFAMNVMRMEKGFKGAGELTNEVTLAEADVLRFARTDKDYLGRDKTLNTDLPWICAYLEIEPDGKSDGHGGEAVMQGGQIIGSTASIAFGPTVGKTLAFAYIKPEAAKPGTALEVVIHGVARNARVLGEPAYDPQSLKPRIDV
;
A
#
# COMPACT_ATOMS: atom_id res chain seq x y z
N GLN A 1 21.44 -5.98 -16.47
CA GLN A 1 22.10 -6.99 -15.62
C GLN A 1 21.19 -8.21 -15.59
N GLU A 2 21.71 -9.40 -15.85
CA GLU A 2 20.91 -10.62 -15.76
C GLU A 2 20.61 -10.95 -14.30
N ASP A 3 19.36 -11.30 -14.01
CA ASP A 3 18.96 -11.79 -12.69
C ASP A 3 19.41 -13.24 -12.53
N HIS A 4 20.05 -13.53 -11.41
CA HIS A 4 20.51 -14.89 -11.09
C HIS A 4 19.66 -15.44 -9.94
N TYR A 5 18.82 -16.41 -10.25
CA TYR A 5 18.09 -17.13 -9.22
C TYR A 5 19.06 -17.82 -8.27
N SER A 6 19.02 -17.41 -7.00
CA SER A 6 19.91 -17.88 -5.95
C SER A 6 19.20 -17.83 -4.60
N PHE A 7 19.58 -18.69 -3.69
CA PHE A 7 19.20 -18.59 -2.27
C PHE A 7 20.01 -17.52 -1.53
N ASN A 8 21.09 -17.04 -2.11
CA ASN A 8 21.87 -15.94 -1.56
C ASN A 8 21.47 -14.62 -2.21
N ARG A 9 21.73 -13.52 -1.51
CA ARG A 9 21.59 -12.17 -2.06
C ARG A 9 22.37 -12.02 -3.36
N THR A 10 21.79 -11.29 -4.29
CA THR A 10 22.32 -11.06 -5.63
C THR A 10 22.67 -9.57 -5.81
N PRO A 11 23.34 -9.18 -6.89
CA PRO A 11 23.56 -7.75 -7.19
C PRO A 11 22.27 -6.93 -7.34
N VAL A 12 21.11 -7.57 -7.57
CA VAL A 12 19.81 -6.90 -7.59
C VAL A 12 19.44 -6.34 -6.21
N ASP A 13 19.81 -7.01 -5.13
CA ASP A 13 19.58 -6.54 -3.76
C ASP A 13 20.33 -5.24 -3.47
N ASP A 14 21.55 -5.08 -4.01
CA ASP A 14 22.31 -3.82 -3.91
C ASP A 14 21.65 -2.69 -4.71
N MET A 15 21.07 -3.00 -5.88
CA MET A 15 20.31 -2.02 -6.67
C MET A 15 19.05 -1.59 -5.92
N VAL A 16 18.29 -2.53 -5.37
CA VAL A 16 17.12 -2.25 -4.54
C VAL A 16 17.46 -1.38 -3.34
N ALA A 17 18.58 -1.69 -2.66
CA ALA A 17 19.04 -0.88 -1.52
C ALA A 17 19.43 0.55 -1.95
N ALA A 18 20.04 0.72 -3.13
CA ALA A 18 20.37 2.04 -3.68
C ALA A 18 19.11 2.84 -4.04
N GLU A 19 18.08 2.20 -4.63
CA GLU A 19 16.79 2.82 -4.93
C GLU A 19 16.09 3.25 -3.65
N VAL A 20 16.00 2.38 -2.63
CA VAL A 20 15.45 2.72 -1.30
C VAL A 20 16.16 3.93 -0.72
N LYS A 21 17.49 3.95 -0.77
CA LYS A 21 18.28 5.08 -0.27
C LYS A 21 18.00 6.37 -1.05
N ALA A 22 17.85 6.30 -2.37
CA ALA A 22 17.53 7.47 -3.18
C ALA A 22 16.19 8.09 -2.78
N VAL A 23 15.14 7.25 -2.58
CA VAL A 23 13.82 7.71 -2.11
C VAL A 23 13.91 8.28 -0.69
N ARG A 24 14.58 7.58 0.24
CA ARG A 24 14.66 7.99 1.66
C ARG A 24 15.43 9.30 1.85
N ASP A 25 16.51 9.52 1.10
CA ASP A 25 17.39 10.67 1.26
C ASP A 25 16.99 11.87 0.39
N ASN A 26 16.35 11.61 -0.76
CA ASN A 26 16.09 12.62 -1.78
C ASN A 26 14.65 12.55 -2.31
N VAL A 27 14.49 12.02 -3.51
CA VAL A 27 13.20 11.84 -4.19
C VAL A 27 13.30 10.72 -5.22
N GLY A 28 12.28 9.89 -5.28
CA GLY A 28 12.16 8.86 -6.30
C GLY A 28 10.84 8.98 -7.06
N ILE A 29 10.86 8.58 -8.32
CA ILE A 29 9.68 8.47 -9.17
C ILE A 29 9.50 7.02 -9.61
N MET A 30 8.25 6.55 -9.63
CA MET A 30 7.90 5.18 -10.06
C MET A 30 6.68 5.22 -10.96
N ASP A 31 6.73 4.47 -12.05
CA ASP A 31 5.54 4.16 -12.84
C ASP A 31 4.68 3.13 -12.11
N VAL A 32 3.49 3.54 -11.72
CA VAL A 32 2.47 2.71 -11.05
C VAL A 32 1.23 2.52 -11.94
N THR A 33 1.39 2.69 -13.24
CA THR A 33 0.31 2.55 -14.25
C THR A 33 -0.35 1.17 -14.22
N ALA A 34 0.35 0.13 -13.77
CA ALA A 34 -0.21 -1.21 -13.65
C ALA A 34 -1.35 -1.32 -12.62
N PHE A 35 -1.46 -0.41 -11.65
CA PHE A 35 -2.56 -0.46 -10.68
C PHE A 35 -3.91 -0.36 -11.39
N THR A 36 -4.88 -1.11 -10.87
CA THR A 36 -6.28 -1.07 -11.30
C THR A 36 -6.88 0.31 -11.02
N LYS A 37 -7.64 0.81 -11.97
CA LYS A 37 -8.37 2.08 -11.89
C LYS A 37 -9.80 1.85 -12.35
N VAL A 38 -10.76 2.05 -11.43
CA VAL A 38 -12.18 1.89 -11.71
C VAL A 38 -12.92 3.15 -11.27
N LEU A 39 -13.76 3.69 -12.15
CA LEU A 39 -14.68 4.78 -11.85
C LEU A 39 -16.07 4.20 -11.60
N VAL A 40 -16.65 4.53 -10.45
CA VAL A 40 -18.06 4.26 -10.11
C VAL A 40 -18.79 5.58 -10.04
N GLU A 41 -19.77 5.78 -10.89
CA GLU A 41 -20.50 7.04 -11.04
C GLU A 41 -22.02 6.82 -11.08
N GLY A 42 -22.78 7.76 -10.56
CA GLY A 42 -24.23 7.75 -10.56
C GLY A 42 -24.83 8.11 -9.21
N PRO A 43 -26.17 8.38 -9.18
CA PRO A 43 -26.84 8.86 -7.97
C PRO A 43 -26.73 7.89 -6.78
N ASP A 44 -26.60 6.59 -7.04
CA ASP A 44 -26.51 5.56 -6.00
C ASP A 44 -25.06 5.08 -5.76
N ALA A 45 -24.05 5.69 -6.38
CA ALA A 45 -22.64 5.27 -6.27
C ALA A 45 -22.16 5.27 -4.81
N TYR A 46 -22.51 6.32 -4.04
CA TYR A 46 -22.18 6.36 -2.62
C TYR A 46 -22.82 5.21 -1.84
N ALA A 47 -24.12 4.95 -2.04
CA ALA A 47 -24.86 3.94 -1.30
C ALA A 47 -24.33 2.52 -1.58
N LEU A 48 -24.08 2.20 -2.85
CA LEU A 48 -23.47 0.93 -3.25
C LEU A 48 -22.10 0.74 -2.57
N LEU A 49 -21.21 1.71 -2.71
CA LEU A 49 -19.84 1.60 -2.17
C LEU A 49 -19.82 1.60 -0.65
N ASP A 50 -20.71 2.36 0.02
CA ASP A 50 -20.79 2.36 1.48
C ASP A 50 -21.24 1.00 2.02
N ARG A 51 -22.17 0.32 1.34
CA ARG A 51 -22.62 -1.05 1.68
C ARG A 51 -21.53 -2.11 1.45
N LEU A 52 -20.59 -1.89 0.53
CA LEU A 52 -19.57 -2.88 0.16
C LEU A 52 -18.24 -2.67 0.89
N THR A 53 -18.01 -1.55 1.53
CA THR A 53 -16.73 -1.20 2.13
C THR A 53 -16.77 -1.20 3.64
N ALA A 54 -15.72 -1.74 4.26
CA ALA A 54 -15.63 -1.85 5.71
C ALA A 54 -15.35 -0.51 6.41
N ASN A 55 -14.65 0.41 5.76
CA ASN A 55 -14.33 1.72 6.31
C ASN A 55 -15.40 2.76 5.95
N ARG A 56 -15.31 3.95 6.55
CA ARG A 56 -16.15 5.09 6.21
C ARG A 56 -15.80 5.58 4.80
N MET A 57 -16.81 5.77 3.98
CA MET A 57 -16.65 6.39 2.66
C MET A 57 -16.09 7.82 2.76
N PRO A 58 -15.34 8.30 1.76
CA PRO A 58 -14.86 9.67 1.72
C PRO A 58 -16.04 10.65 1.67
N GLN A 59 -16.10 11.57 2.67
CA GLN A 59 -17.27 12.43 2.90
C GLN A 59 -17.28 13.70 2.06
N LYS A 60 -16.10 14.19 1.69
CA LYS A 60 -15.93 15.44 0.93
C LYS A 60 -15.27 15.16 -0.41
N VAL A 61 -15.62 15.90 -1.43
CA VAL A 61 -14.89 15.89 -2.70
C VAL A 61 -13.39 16.13 -2.43
N GLY A 62 -12.55 15.36 -3.06
CA GLY A 62 -11.10 15.35 -2.84
C GLY A 62 -10.64 14.57 -1.59
N SER A 63 -11.52 13.95 -0.81
CA SER A 63 -11.09 13.06 0.28
C SER A 63 -10.71 11.67 -0.23
N ILE A 64 -9.74 11.05 0.43
CA ILE A 64 -9.24 9.70 0.16
C ILE A 64 -9.51 8.80 1.36
N THR A 65 -9.96 7.59 1.12
CA THR A 65 -10.13 6.55 2.14
C THR A 65 -9.54 5.23 1.66
N LEU A 66 -8.68 4.62 2.47
CA LEU A 66 -8.26 3.23 2.33
C LEU A 66 -9.30 2.33 2.99
N THR A 67 -9.75 1.31 2.29
CA THR A 67 -10.80 0.40 2.78
C THR A 67 -10.62 -1.00 2.21
N HIS A 68 -11.40 -1.92 2.76
CA HIS A 68 -11.45 -3.31 2.30
C HIS A 68 -12.89 -3.64 1.89
N MET A 69 -13.03 -4.39 0.80
CA MET A 69 -14.27 -5.06 0.43
C MET A 69 -14.20 -6.50 0.91
N LEU A 70 -15.31 -7.01 1.44
CA LEU A 70 -15.38 -8.33 2.03
C LEU A 70 -16.41 -9.21 1.30
N ASN A 71 -16.27 -10.52 1.43
CA ASN A 71 -17.29 -11.46 1.04
C ASN A 71 -18.27 -11.73 2.20
N ARG A 72 -19.31 -12.51 1.92
CA ARG A 72 -20.33 -12.88 2.91
C ARG A 72 -19.81 -13.68 4.11
N ALA A 73 -18.62 -14.29 3.97
CA ALA A 73 -17.93 -14.98 5.06
C ALA A 73 -17.08 -14.02 5.93
N GLY A 74 -17.06 -12.71 5.62
CA GLY A 74 -16.27 -11.69 6.31
C GLY A 74 -14.78 -11.71 5.96
N ARG A 75 -14.39 -12.44 4.92
CA ARG A 75 -13.02 -12.51 4.45
C ARG A 75 -12.74 -11.41 3.43
N ILE A 76 -11.49 -11.00 3.34
CA ILE A 76 -11.04 -9.92 2.48
C ILE A 76 -11.14 -10.34 1.00
N GLU A 77 -11.95 -9.64 0.21
CA GLU A 77 -11.93 -9.78 -1.24
C GLU A 77 -10.80 -8.98 -1.86
N LEU A 78 -10.65 -7.74 -1.43
CA LEU A 78 -9.58 -6.85 -1.86
C LEU A 78 -9.46 -5.63 -0.93
N GLU A 79 -8.27 -5.03 -0.94
CA GLU A 79 -8.04 -3.69 -0.42
C GLU A 79 -8.14 -2.67 -1.56
N THR A 80 -8.75 -1.54 -1.33
CA THR A 80 -8.86 -0.46 -2.31
C THR A 80 -8.76 0.92 -1.68
N THR A 81 -8.13 1.83 -2.39
CA THR A 81 -8.20 3.27 -2.12
C THR A 81 -9.39 3.85 -2.87
N ILE A 82 -10.24 4.60 -2.19
CA ILE A 82 -11.37 5.31 -2.79
C ILE A 82 -11.16 6.80 -2.68
N VAL A 83 -11.26 7.49 -3.81
CA VAL A 83 -11.20 8.95 -3.93
C VAL A 83 -12.58 9.46 -4.35
N ARG A 84 -13.15 10.42 -3.63
CA ARG A 84 -14.37 11.11 -4.05
C ARG A 84 -14.02 12.23 -5.03
N MET A 85 -14.30 12.02 -6.31
CA MET A 85 -13.96 12.93 -7.39
C MET A 85 -15.00 14.06 -7.55
N SER A 86 -16.28 13.71 -7.34
CA SER A 86 -17.42 14.64 -7.29
C SER A 86 -18.46 14.14 -6.28
N ASP A 87 -19.65 14.73 -6.26
CA ASP A 87 -20.71 14.28 -5.36
C ASP A 87 -21.20 12.86 -5.66
N ASP A 88 -21.12 12.44 -6.91
CA ASP A 88 -21.62 11.17 -7.44
C ASP A 88 -20.56 10.33 -8.18
N GLN A 89 -19.28 10.71 -8.10
CA GLN A 89 -18.18 10.00 -8.75
C GLN A 89 -17.12 9.57 -7.73
N PHE A 90 -16.79 8.28 -7.74
CA PHE A 90 -15.81 7.65 -6.87
C PHE A 90 -14.79 6.88 -7.71
N TYR A 91 -13.52 7.20 -7.52
CA TYR A 91 -12.41 6.57 -8.22
C TYR A 91 -11.72 5.57 -7.28
N LEU A 92 -11.65 4.32 -7.71
CA LEU A 92 -11.12 3.21 -6.95
C LEU A 92 -9.77 2.78 -7.53
N VAL A 93 -8.79 2.59 -6.64
CA VAL A 93 -7.45 2.10 -7.01
C VAL A 93 -7.14 0.87 -6.17
N CYS A 94 -6.68 -0.20 -6.80
CA CYS A 94 -6.20 -1.40 -6.12
C CYS A 94 -5.06 -2.07 -6.91
N ALA A 95 -4.49 -3.15 -6.38
CA ALA A 95 -3.42 -3.88 -7.07
C ALA A 95 -3.90 -4.46 -8.42
N ALA A 96 -3.03 -4.44 -9.41
CA ALA A 96 -3.33 -4.78 -10.81
C ALA A 96 -4.10 -6.09 -10.99
N PHE A 97 -3.70 -7.14 -10.28
CA PHE A 97 -4.31 -8.47 -10.42
C PHE A 97 -5.70 -8.59 -9.76
N PHE A 98 -6.18 -7.54 -9.09
CA PHE A 98 -7.54 -7.49 -8.53
C PHE A 98 -8.57 -6.83 -9.46
N GLU A 99 -8.19 -6.34 -10.65
CA GLU A 99 -9.12 -5.62 -11.53
C GLU A 99 -10.39 -6.42 -11.81
N GLN A 100 -10.24 -7.63 -12.36
CA GLN A 100 -11.40 -8.46 -12.68
C GLN A 100 -12.20 -8.82 -11.43
N ARG A 101 -11.52 -9.12 -10.32
CA ARG A 101 -12.19 -9.41 -9.04
C ARG A 101 -13.00 -8.22 -8.53
N LEU A 102 -12.46 -7.01 -8.62
CA LEU A 102 -13.17 -5.79 -8.24
C LEU A 102 -14.43 -5.58 -9.10
N LEU A 103 -14.28 -5.70 -10.42
CA LEU A 103 -15.39 -5.53 -11.36
C LEU A 103 -16.48 -6.58 -11.12
N ASP A 104 -16.11 -7.84 -10.96
CA ASP A 104 -17.04 -8.94 -10.67
C ASP A 104 -17.73 -8.74 -9.33
N HIS A 105 -16.99 -8.33 -8.29
CA HIS A 105 -17.55 -8.06 -6.97
C HIS A 105 -18.59 -6.94 -7.02
N LEU A 106 -18.27 -5.82 -7.66
CA LEU A 106 -19.20 -4.70 -7.84
C LEU A 106 -20.44 -5.12 -8.64
N ALA A 107 -20.25 -5.86 -9.74
CA ALA A 107 -21.35 -6.33 -10.58
C ALA A 107 -22.27 -7.34 -9.85
N GLN A 108 -21.71 -8.27 -9.09
CA GLN A 108 -22.47 -9.28 -8.34
C GLN A 108 -23.23 -8.71 -7.14
N GLN A 109 -22.68 -7.65 -6.52
CA GLN A 109 -23.29 -7.04 -5.34
C GLN A 109 -24.23 -5.87 -5.70
N ARG A 110 -24.16 -5.35 -6.92
CA ARG A 110 -25.12 -4.36 -7.42
C ARG A 110 -26.50 -5.03 -7.56
N ASP A 111 -27.53 -4.38 -7.05
CA ASP A 111 -28.92 -4.84 -7.15
C ASP A 111 -29.75 -3.82 -7.98
N VAL A 112 -30.30 -2.83 -7.33
CA VAL A 112 -31.18 -1.82 -7.96
C VAL A 112 -30.50 -0.46 -8.16
N GLU A 113 -29.27 -0.33 -7.69
CA GLU A 113 -28.54 0.93 -7.69
C GLU A 113 -28.30 1.46 -9.12
N ASP A 114 -28.64 2.71 -9.35
CA ASP A 114 -28.36 3.42 -10.61
C ASP A 114 -26.93 3.93 -10.62
N VAL A 115 -26.04 3.06 -11.09
CA VAL A 115 -24.60 3.33 -11.18
C VAL A 115 -24.04 2.84 -12.50
N LYS A 116 -23.02 3.54 -13.01
CA LYS A 116 -22.16 3.12 -14.09
C LYS A 116 -20.78 2.79 -13.51
N ILE A 117 -20.23 1.63 -13.87
CA ILE A 117 -18.90 1.16 -13.48
C ILE A 117 -18.03 1.09 -14.72
N SER A 118 -16.91 1.80 -14.72
CA SER A 118 -15.99 1.91 -15.87
C SER A 118 -14.58 1.54 -15.45
N ALA A 119 -13.98 0.54 -16.10
CA ALA A 119 -12.55 0.27 -15.98
C ALA A 119 -11.77 1.32 -16.77
N LEU A 120 -10.80 1.96 -16.15
CA LEU A 120 -9.96 3.01 -16.74
C LEU A 120 -8.48 2.60 -16.87
N SER A 121 -8.12 1.38 -16.44
CA SER A 121 -6.73 0.94 -16.37
C SER A 121 -6.02 0.92 -17.71
N SER A 122 -6.75 0.69 -18.82
CA SER A 122 -6.23 0.73 -20.20
C SER A 122 -6.07 2.14 -20.77
N ASP A 123 -6.66 3.14 -20.15
CA ASP A 123 -6.72 4.50 -20.70
C ASP A 123 -5.96 5.52 -19.84
N TRP A 124 -5.65 5.15 -18.60
CA TRP A 124 -5.06 6.03 -17.60
C TRP A 124 -3.73 5.50 -17.09
N SER A 125 -2.75 6.40 -17.03
CA SER A 125 -1.46 6.18 -16.35
C SER A 125 -1.46 6.71 -14.94
N ALA A 126 -0.53 6.18 -14.13
CA ALA A 126 -0.25 6.72 -12.82
C ALA A 126 1.26 6.72 -12.53
N LEU A 127 1.74 7.81 -11.92
CA LEU A 127 3.11 7.98 -11.46
C LEU A 127 3.11 8.23 -9.95
N SER A 128 4.09 7.72 -9.23
CA SER A 128 4.27 7.96 -7.79
C SER A 128 5.58 8.68 -7.54
N LEU A 129 5.54 9.85 -6.90
CA LEU A 129 6.70 10.68 -6.54
C LEU A 129 6.84 10.69 -5.03
N ASN A 130 7.92 10.13 -4.49
CA ASN A 130 8.09 9.94 -3.06
C ASN A 130 9.48 10.37 -2.59
N GLY A 131 9.55 10.90 -1.38
CA GLY A 131 10.80 11.29 -0.72
C GLY A 131 10.72 12.68 -0.11
N PRO A 132 11.66 13.05 0.77
CA PRO A 132 11.63 14.32 1.48
C PRO A 132 11.67 15.56 0.56
N LYS A 133 12.18 15.41 -0.67
CA LYS A 133 12.25 16.51 -1.65
C LYS A 133 11.14 16.49 -2.69
N SER A 134 10.16 15.59 -2.56
CA SER A 134 9.06 15.46 -3.53
C SER A 134 8.21 16.74 -3.66
N ARG A 135 8.01 17.47 -2.55
CA ARG A 135 7.30 18.76 -2.58
C ARG A 135 8.05 19.82 -3.38
N SER A 136 9.37 19.93 -3.18
CA SER A 136 10.20 20.89 -3.92
C SER A 136 10.15 20.62 -5.43
N VAL A 137 10.29 19.34 -5.82
CA VAL A 137 10.17 18.92 -7.23
C VAL A 137 8.78 19.27 -7.80
N LEU A 138 7.71 18.96 -7.08
CA LEU A 138 6.37 19.24 -7.56
C LEU A 138 6.07 20.75 -7.62
N ALA A 139 6.61 21.55 -6.70
CA ALA A 139 6.45 23.00 -6.69
C ALA A 139 7.04 23.69 -7.92
N ASP A 140 8.09 23.13 -8.51
CA ASP A 140 8.68 23.63 -9.77
C ASP A 140 7.84 23.26 -11.01
N CYS A 141 6.82 22.38 -10.85
CA CYS A 141 5.98 21.88 -11.94
C CYS A 141 4.54 22.40 -11.93
N THR A 142 4.10 23.06 -10.83
CA THR A 142 2.70 23.48 -10.67
C THR A 142 2.57 24.73 -9.80
N ASP A 143 1.54 25.54 -10.05
CA ASP A 143 1.18 26.69 -9.20
C ASP A 143 0.25 26.32 -8.01
N ALA A 144 -0.06 25.05 -7.83
CA ALA A 144 -0.94 24.58 -6.75
C ALA A 144 -0.32 24.83 -5.36
N ASP A 145 -1.14 25.15 -4.37
CA ASP A 145 -0.68 25.23 -2.97
C ASP A 145 -0.40 23.83 -2.41
N LEU A 146 0.86 23.47 -2.34
CA LEU A 146 1.34 22.17 -1.86
C LEU A 146 1.62 22.13 -0.35
N SER A 147 1.33 23.22 0.39
CA SER A 147 1.45 23.25 1.84
C SER A 147 0.54 22.21 2.52
N ASN A 148 0.79 21.90 3.78
CA ASN A 148 -0.09 21.01 4.54
C ASN A 148 -1.51 21.58 4.70
N ALA A 149 -1.70 22.89 4.61
CA ALA A 149 -3.00 23.56 4.66
C ALA A 149 -3.72 23.47 3.31
N GLY A 150 -3.01 23.74 2.21
CA GLY A 150 -3.55 23.74 0.85
C GLY A 150 -3.79 22.34 0.30
N PHE A 151 -2.88 21.41 0.58
CA PHE A 151 -2.98 20.04 0.10
C PHE A 151 -2.81 19.05 1.26
N ARG A 152 -3.90 18.67 1.90
CA ARG A 152 -3.90 17.83 3.12
C ARG A 152 -3.47 16.39 2.83
N TRP A 153 -2.87 15.76 3.82
CA TRP A 153 -2.64 14.32 3.80
C TRP A 153 -3.95 13.55 3.61
N LEU A 154 -3.93 12.54 2.74
CA LEU A 154 -5.10 11.78 2.26
C LEU A 154 -6.17 12.66 1.61
N SER A 155 -5.72 13.58 0.75
CA SER A 155 -6.61 14.32 -0.14
C SER A 155 -6.12 14.26 -1.58
N ALA A 156 -7.06 14.50 -2.51
CA ALA A 156 -6.87 14.55 -3.94
C ALA A 156 -7.30 15.91 -4.49
N GLN A 157 -6.56 16.43 -5.45
CA GLN A 157 -6.86 17.67 -6.14
C GLN A 157 -6.51 17.54 -7.62
N GLN A 158 -7.21 18.28 -8.47
CA GLN A 158 -6.74 18.52 -9.82
C GLN A 158 -5.68 19.61 -9.79
N ILE A 159 -4.55 19.34 -10.43
CA ILE A 159 -3.45 20.30 -10.61
C ILE A 159 -3.02 20.33 -12.07
N THR A 160 -2.33 21.39 -12.48
CA THR A 160 -1.75 21.46 -13.82
C THR A 160 -0.26 21.16 -13.75
N VAL A 161 0.21 20.18 -14.52
CA VAL A 161 1.62 19.84 -14.70
C VAL A 161 1.89 19.71 -16.20
N ALA A 162 2.94 20.34 -16.72
CA ALA A 162 3.29 20.34 -18.15
C ALA A 162 2.12 20.70 -19.07
N GLY A 163 1.20 21.59 -18.63
CA GLY A 163 0.02 22.00 -19.38
C GLY A 163 -1.16 21.01 -19.34
N HIS A 164 -1.02 19.87 -18.68
CA HIS A 164 -2.08 18.88 -18.51
C HIS A 164 -2.78 19.03 -17.16
N SER A 165 -4.12 18.97 -17.14
CA SER A 165 -4.89 18.86 -15.90
C SER A 165 -4.89 17.39 -15.47
N ILE A 166 -4.29 17.10 -14.33
CA ILE A 166 -4.14 15.76 -13.77
C ILE A 166 -4.66 15.69 -12.34
N TRP A 167 -5.03 14.51 -11.88
CA TRP A 167 -5.32 14.28 -10.48
C TRP A 167 -4.05 13.98 -9.71
N ALA A 168 -3.81 14.70 -8.63
CA ALA A 168 -2.75 14.44 -7.66
C ALA A 168 -3.37 13.97 -6.35
N PHE A 169 -2.90 12.83 -5.82
CA PHE A 169 -3.35 12.22 -4.58
C PHE A 169 -2.20 12.30 -3.56
N ARG A 170 -2.37 13.08 -2.50
CA ARG A 170 -1.34 13.16 -1.46
C ARG A 170 -1.41 11.95 -0.56
N MET A 171 -0.69 10.93 -0.94
CA MET A 171 -0.57 9.64 -0.24
C MET A 171 0.78 9.01 -0.57
N SER A 172 1.20 8.00 0.20
CA SER A 172 2.48 7.34 -0.04
C SER A 172 2.48 5.93 0.57
N TYR A 173 2.74 4.94 -0.25
CA TYR A 173 2.97 3.57 0.18
C TYR A 173 4.44 3.33 0.57
N ALA A 174 5.36 4.18 0.10
CA ALA A 174 6.77 4.20 0.50
C ALA A 174 6.99 4.67 1.95
N GLY A 175 5.99 5.38 2.53
CA GLY A 175 6.09 5.94 3.89
C GLY A 175 6.88 7.24 3.98
N GLU A 176 7.14 7.90 2.85
CA GLU A 176 7.72 9.24 2.76
C GLU A 176 6.66 10.28 2.37
N LEU A 177 7.03 11.57 2.39
CA LEU A 177 6.24 12.60 1.72
C LEU A 177 6.09 12.22 0.24
N GLY A 178 4.88 12.35 -0.33
CA GLY A 178 4.70 11.99 -1.72
C GLY A 178 3.30 12.23 -2.26
N TRP A 179 3.21 12.08 -3.57
CA TRP A 179 1.99 12.17 -4.35
C TRP A 179 1.93 11.05 -5.39
N GLU A 180 0.72 10.60 -5.68
CA GLU A 180 0.42 9.79 -6.86
C GLU A 180 -0.33 10.67 -7.87
N PHE A 181 0.09 10.62 -9.12
CA PHE A 181 -0.50 11.39 -10.22
C PHE A 181 -1.26 10.45 -11.14
N HIS A 182 -2.54 10.69 -11.34
CA HIS A 182 -3.41 9.90 -12.19
C HIS A 182 -3.88 10.75 -13.37
N MET A 183 -3.69 10.26 -14.60
CA MET A 183 -3.88 11.02 -15.82
C MET A 183 -4.19 10.12 -17.02
N PRO A 184 -4.82 10.65 -18.09
CA PRO A 184 -4.88 9.95 -19.37
C PRO A 184 -3.49 9.61 -19.90
N HIS A 185 -3.33 8.46 -20.55
CA HIS A 185 -2.02 7.99 -21.08
C HIS A 185 -1.27 9.03 -21.89
N ALA A 186 -2.00 9.84 -22.69
CA ALA A 186 -1.40 10.87 -23.54
C ALA A 186 -0.61 11.94 -22.76
N ALA A 187 -0.92 12.16 -21.48
CA ALA A 187 -0.23 13.14 -20.64
C ALA A 187 0.98 12.57 -19.91
N CYS A 188 1.10 11.25 -19.81
CA CYS A 188 2.05 10.59 -18.90
C CYS A 188 3.51 10.96 -19.19
N LEU A 189 3.92 10.91 -20.45
CA LEU A 189 5.32 11.20 -20.85
C LEU A 189 5.70 12.65 -20.55
N ASP A 190 4.82 13.60 -20.84
CA ASP A 190 5.08 15.02 -20.60
C ASP A 190 5.18 15.31 -19.10
N VAL A 191 4.28 14.73 -18.31
CA VAL A 191 4.29 14.85 -16.83
C VAL A 191 5.54 14.22 -16.24
N TYR A 192 5.88 12.99 -16.66
CA TYR A 192 7.11 12.32 -16.20
C TYR A 192 8.35 13.17 -16.53
N THR A 193 8.46 13.66 -17.77
CA THR A 193 9.60 14.46 -18.23
C THR A 193 9.72 15.77 -17.43
N ALA A 194 8.61 16.44 -17.14
CA ALA A 194 8.62 17.66 -16.33
C ALA A 194 9.07 17.40 -14.90
N LEU A 195 8.52 16.36 -14.25
CA LEU A 195 8.91 15.95 -12.90
C LEU A 195 10.38 15.52 -12.83
N TRP A 196 10.86 14.80 -13.85
CA TRP A 196 12.25 14.38 -13.92
C TRP A 196 13.19 15.58 -14.03
N ALA A 197 12.93 16.51 -14.96
CA ALA A 197 13.74 17.70 -15.14
C ALA A 197 13.80 18.58 -13.88
N ALA A 198 12.64 18.78 -13.22
CA ALA A 198 12.57 19.50 -11.94
C ALA A 198 13.30 18.74 -10.81
N GLY A 199 13.34 17.41 -10.90
CA GLY A 199 13.96 16.53 -9.91
C GLY A 199 15.48 16.40 -10.02
N GLU A 200 16.10 16.70 -11.18
CA GLU A 200 17.55 16.55 -11.38
C GLU A 200 18.40 17.29 -10.32
N PRO A 201 18.13 18.56 -9.96
CA PRO A 201 18.85 19.25 -8.89
C PRO A 201 18.65 18.60 -7.52
N HIS A 202 17.57 17.86 -7.35
CA HIS A 202 17.20 17.15 -6.13
C HIS A 202 17.65 15.69 -6.11
N LYS A 203 18.41 15.24 -7.11
CA LYS A 203 18.91 13.87 -7.29
C LYS A 203 17.76 12.86 -7.39
N ILE A 204 16.76 13.18 -8.20
CA ILE A 204 15.67 12.26 -8.51
C ILE A 204 16.23 10.96 -9.10
N ALA A 205 15.60 9.85 -8.76
CA ALA A 205 15.93 8.54 -9.31
C ALA A 205 14.66 7.76 -9.60
N ASP A 206 14.68 6.92 -10.63
CA ASP A 206 13.68 5.88 -10.78
C ASP A 206 13.85 4.85 -9.68
N TYR A 207 12.74 4.27 -9.24
CA TYR A 207 12.75 3.12 -8.35
C TYR A 207 11.64 2.14 -8.73
N GLY A 208 11.86 0.86 -8.45
CA GLY A 208 11.00 -0.22 -8.87
C GLY A 208 10.13 -0.82 -7.76
N SER A 209 9.34 -1.82 -8.15
CA SER A 209 8.40 -2.52 -7.27
C SER A 209 9.09 -3.25 -6.11
N PHE A 210 10.33 -3.75 -6.31
CA PHE A 210 11.10 -4.37 -5.21
C PHE A 210 11.49 -3.35 -4.14
N ALA A 211 11.96 -2.16 -4.53
CA ALA A 211 12.25 -1.10 -3.58
C ALA A 211 10.98 -0.61 -2.87
N MET A 212 9.85 -0.48 -3.60
CA MET A 212 8.56 -0.16 -3.00
C MET A 212 8.13 -1.22 -1.97
N ASN A 213 8.27 -2.50 -2.30
CA ASN A 213 7.96 -3.60 -1.38
C ASN A 213 8.83 -3.55 -0.11
N VAL A 214 10.12 -3.29 -0.26
CA VAL A 214 11.02 -3.11 0.89
C VAL A 214 10.57 -1.93 1.76
N MET A 215 10.31 -0.77 1.16
CA MET A 215 9.90 0.44 1.88
C MET A 215 8.56 0.27 2.62
N ARG A 216 7.55 -0.42 2.00
CA ARG A 216 6.28 -0.71 2.67
C ARG A 216 6.47 -1.67 3.84
N MET A 217 7.40 -2.64 3.71
CA MET A 217 7.74 -3.57 4.79
C MET A 217 8.36 -2.82 5.98
N GLU A 218 9.34 -1.93 5.74
CA GLU A 218 9.93 -1.07 6.78
C GLU A 218 8.88 -0.22 7.50
N LYS A 219 7.83 0.18 6.78
CA LYS A 219 6.72 0.98 7.28
C LYS A 219 5.61 0.16 7.96
N GLY A 220 5.72 -1.16 7.93
CA GLY A 220 4.70 -2.05 8.49
C GLY A 220 3.38 -2.01 7.72
N PHE A 221 3.40 -1.65 6.44
CA PHE A 221 2.21 -1.66 5.59
C PHE A 221 2.00 -3.05 5.00
N LYS A 222 0.80 -3.58 5.20
CA LYS A 222 0.38 -4.85 4.63
C LYS A 222 0.04 -4.69 3.15
N GLY A 223 0.19 -5.76 2.40
CA GLY A 223 -0.12 -5.82 0.99
C GLY A 223 -0.86 -7.10 0.64
N ALA A 224 -0.90 -7.43 -0.63
CA ALA A 224 -1.67 -8.57 -1.12
C ALA A 224 -1.19 -9.94 -0.61
N GLY A 225 0.06 -10.04 -0.14
CA GLY A 225 0.57 -11.26 0.50
C GLY A 225 -0.08 -11.54 1.86
N GLU A 226 -0.47 -10.49 2.58
CA GLU A 226 -1.15 -10.57 3.87
C GLU A 226 -2.67 -10.51 3.72
N LEU A 227 -3.18 -9.69 2.81
CA LEU A 227 -4.60 -9.37 2.66
C LEU A 227 -5.26 -10.29 1.62
N THR A 228 -5.45 -11.55 1.98
CA THR A 228 -5.99 -12.58 1.08
C THR A 228 -7.44 -12.92 1.41
N ASN A 229 -8.13 -13.61 0.48
CA ASN A 229 -9.50 -14.07 0.69
C ASN A 229 -9.61 -15.30 1.63
N GLU A 230 -8.53 -15.67 2.27
CA GLU A 230 -8.50 -16.72 3.30
C GLU A 230 -8.65 -16.17 4.71
N VAL A 231 -8.50 -14.85 4.88
CA VAL A 231 -8.47 -14.19 6.19
C VAL A 231 -9.52 -13.11 6.34
N THR A 232 -9.91 -12.84 7.58
CA THR A 232 -10.75 -11.72 8.00
C THR A 232 -9.90 -10.48 8.29
N LEU A 233 -10.53 -9.30 8.46
CA LEU A 233 -9.83 -8.09 8.89
C LEU A 233 -9.21 -8.24 10.30
N ALA A 234 -9.84 -9.03 11.16
CA ALA A 234 -9.32 -9.31 12.50
C ALA A 234 -8.06 -10.18 12.44
N GLU A 235 -8.09 -11.27 11.67
CA GLU A 235 -6.93 -12.13 11.45
C GLU A 235 -5.77 -11.38 10.78
N ALA A 236 -6.08 -10.51 9.82
CA ALA A 236 -5.09 -9.68 9.16
C ALA A 236 -4.57 -8.51 10.02
N ASP A 237 -5.09 -8.32 11.24
CA ASP A 237 -4.75 -7.19 12.13
C ASP A 237 -4.91 -5.83 11.44
N VAL A 238 -6.06 -5.62 10.78
CA VAL A 238 -6.42 -4.36 10.09
C VAL A 238 -7.82 -3.86 10.48
N LEU A 239 -8.33 -4.29 11.64
CA LEU A 239 -9.63 -3.82 12.16
C LEU A 239 -9.75 -2.31 12.32
N ARG A 240 -8.62 -1.58 12.43
CA ARG A 240 -8.61 -0.10 12.45
C ARG A 240 -9.26 0.52 11.20
N PHE A 241 -9.36 -0.22 10.09
CA PHE A 241 -10.02 0.18 8.86
C PHE A 241 -11.48 -0.30 8.78
N ALA A 242 -11.99 -0.98 9.80
CA ALA A 242 -13.37 -1.45 9.87
C ALA A 242 -14.20 -0.57 10.81
N ARG A 243 -15.36 -0.16 10.35
CA ARG A 243 -16.32 0.61 11.17
C ARG A 243 -17.27 -0.34 11.91
N THR A 244 -17.46 -0.08 13.18
CA THR A 244 -18.43 -0.84 14.01
C THR A 244 -19.81 -0.18 14.04
N ASP A 245 -19.88 1.10 13.62
CA ASP A 245 -21.05 1.97 13.66
C ASP A 245 -21.80 2.05 12.32
N LYS A 246 -21.44 1.22 11.33
CA LYS A 246 -22.15 1.09 10.05
C LYS A 246 -22.32 -0.38 9.67
N ASP A 247 -23.31 -0.65 8.84
CA ASP A 247 -23.52 -1.97 8.25
C ASP A 247 -22.76 -2.08 6.90
N TYR A 248 -22.18 -3.24 6.63
CA TYR A 248 -21.50 -3.57 5.37
C TYR A 248 -21.42 -5.08 5.19
N LEU A 249 -21.21 -5.50 3.96
CA LEU A 249 -21.10 -6.91 3.60
C LEU A 249 -20.02 -7.63 4.44
N GLY A 250 -20.39 -8.73 5.10
CA GLY A 250 -19.47 -9.56 5.87
C GLY A 250 -19.10 -9.03 7.27
N ARG A 251 -19.66 -7.91 7.71
CA ARG A 251 -19.33 -7.21 8.97
C ARG A 251 -19.29 -8.13 10.19
N ASP A 252 -20.36 -8.85 10.47
CA ASP A 252 -20.49 -9.63 11.71
C ASP A 252 -19.45 -10.77 11.81
N LYS A 253 -19.04 -11.29 10.66
CA LYS A 253 -18.02 -12.36 10.59
C LYS A 253 -16.61 -11.81 10.77
N THR A 254 -16.30 -10.65 10.15
CA THR A 254 -14.96 -10.06 10.21
C THR A 254 -14.64 -9.44 11.57
N LEU A 255 -15.65 -9.08 12.36
CA LEU A 255 -15.46 -8.53 13.71
C LEU A 255 -15.31 -9.59 14.80
N ASN A 256 -15.37 -10.88 14.46
CA ASN A 256 -15.11 -11.95 15.41
C ASN A 256 -13.64 -11.90 15.86
N THR A 257 -13.43 -11.97 17.17
CA THR A 257 -12.10 -11.90 17.81
C THR A 257 -11.60 -13.25 18.32
N ASP A 258 -12.38 -14.33 18.20
CA ASP A 258 -11.90 -15.70 18.43
C ASP A 258 -11.15 -16.16 17.17
N LEU A 259 -9.83 -15.91 17.15
CA LEU A 259 -8.98 -16.04 15.98
C LEU A 259 -8.12 -17.28 16.06
N PRO A 260 -8.09 -18.13 15.03
CA PRO A 260 -7.12 -19.23 14.94
C PRO A 260 -5.68 -18.74 14.68
N TRP A 261 -5.56 -17.61 13.98
CA TRP A 261 -4.30 -16.97 13.57
C TRP A 261 -4.44 -15.46 13.62
N ILE A 262 -3.30 -14.77 13.75
CA ILE A 262 -3.22 -13.31 13.59
C ILE A 262 -1.96 -12.92 12.85
N CYS A 263 -2.06 -11.95 11.97
CA CYS A 263 -0.93 -11.40 11.22
C CYS A 263 -0.06 -10.51 12.12
N ALA A 264 1.06 -11.04 12.58
CA ALA A 264 2.05 -10.31 13.36
C ALA A 264 3.14 -9.71 12.46
N TYR A 265 3.72 -8.60 12.91
CA TYR A 265 4.88 -7.98 12.27
C TYR A 265 6.14 -8.36 13.04
N LEU A 266 7.14 -8.86 12.34
CA LEU A 266 8.34 -9.45 12.92
C LEU A 266 9.60 -8.74 12.46
N GLU A 267 10.56 -8.60 13.38
CA GLU A 267 11.97 -8.34 13.10
C GLU A 267 12.72 -9.66 13.22
N ILE A 268 13.57 -9.98 12.24
CA ILE A 268 14.37 -11.21 12.16
C ILE A 268 15.83 -10.81 12.08
N GLU A 269 16.69 -11.53 12.79
CA GLU A 269 18.14 -11.31 12.73
C GLU A 269 18.68 -11.67 11.33
N PRO A 270 19.27 -10.72 10.59
CA PRO A 270 19.80 -11.00 9.25
C PRO A 270 21.12 -11.78 9.35
N ASP A 271 21.36 -12.68 8.39
CA ASP A 271 22.67 -13.36 8.27
C ASP A 271 23.60 -12.67 7.26
N GLY A 272 23.11 -11.65 6.55
CA GLY A 272 23.86 -10.91 5.53
C GLY A 272 24.08 -11.66 4.21
N LYS A 273 23.53 -12.88 4.07
CA LYS A 273 23.77 -13.73 2.90
C LYS A 273 22.49 -14.11 2.16
N SER A 274 21.41 -14.38 2.89
CA SER A 274 20.17 -14.86 2.31
C SER A 274 18.96 -14.26 3.02
N ASP A 275 17.88 -14.13 2.30
CA ASP A 275 16.57 -13.67 2.79
C ASP A 275 15.51 -14.73 2.52
N GLY A 276 14.36 -14.64 3.21
CA GLY A 276 13.21 -15.48 2.95
C GLY A 276 12.37 -14.96 1.80
N HIS A 277 11.40 -15.77 1.39
CA HIS A 277 10.52 -15.48 0.25
C HIS A 277 9.02 -15.44 0.61
N GLY A 278 8.69 -15.80 1.86
CA GLY A 278 7.34 -16.06 2.35
C GLY A 278 7.09 -17.57 2.44
N GLY A 279 6.31 -17.98 3.45
CA GLY A 279 6.04 -19.38 3.76
C GLY A 279 7.04 -20.04 4.73
N GLU A 280 8.02 -19.29 5.23
CA GLU A 280 8.98 -19.79 6.23
C GLU A 280 8.28 -20.14 7.54
N ALA A 281 8.66 -21.29 8.15
CA ALA A 281 8.12 -21.70 9.43
C ALA A 281 8.50 -20.70 10.54
N VAL A 282 7.51 -20.27 11.31
CA VAL A 282 7.70 -19.51 12.55
C VAL A 282 7.59 -20.47 13.73
N MET A 283 8.58 -20.45 14.61
CA MET A 283 8.71 -21.41 15.72
C MET A 283 8.77 -20.71 17.06
N GLN A 284 8.25 -21.39 18.08
CA GLN A 284 8.43 -21.04 19.49
C GLN A 284 8.59 -22.32 20.32
N GLY A 285 9.67 -22.39 21.12
CA GLY A 285 9.93 -23.56 21.97
C GLY A 285 10.05 -24.87 21.19
N GLY A 286 10.60 -24.85 19.98
CA GLY A 286 10.76 -26.02 19.12
C GLY A 286 9.49 -26.49 18.39
N GLN A 287 8.38 -25.74 18.49
CA GLN A 287 7.12 -26.05 17.79
C GLN A 287 6.82 -25.01 16.73
N ILE A 288 6.29 -25.44 15.59
CA ILE A 288 5.79 -24.55 14.53
C ILE A 288 4.48 -23.93 15.03
N ILE A 289 4.42 -22.58 15.04
CA ILE A 289 3.28 -21.81 15.49
C ILE A 289 2.67 -20.96 14.38
N GLY A 290 3.20 -21.02 13.18
CA GLY A 290 2.72 -20.26 12.02
C GLY A 290 3.72 -20.23 10.88
N SER A 291 3.48 -19.34 9.92
CA SER A 291 4.36 -19.11 8.77
C SER A 291 4.40 -17.65 8.35
N THR A 292 5.48 -17.24 7.70
CA THR A 292 5.61 -15.90 7.10
C THR A 292 4.69 -15.77 5.88
N ALA A 293 4.12 -14.58 5.68
CA ALA A 293 3.38 -14.22 4.47
C ALA A 293 4.28 -13.43 3.51
N SER A 294 4.88 -12.34 3.98
CA SER A 294 5.89 -11.57 3.26
C SER A 294 7.13 -11.39 4.12
N ILE A 295 8.28 -11.32 3.46
CA ILE A 295 9.57 -11.12 4.12
C ILE A 295 10.47 -10.28 3.20
N ALA A 296 11.23 -9.34 3.76
CA ALA A 296 12.21 -8.56 3.04
C ALA A 296 13.30 -8.04 3.98
N PHE A 297 14.51 -7.87 3.46
CA PHE A 297 15.54 -7.10 4.15
C PHE A 297 15.28 -5.61 3.97
N GLY A 298 15.20 -4.87 5.09
CA GLY A 298 15.05 -3.42 5.11
C GLY A 298 16.40 -2.72 5.25
N PRO A 299 16.99 -2.18 4.16
CA PRO A 299 18.31 -1.55 4.21
C PRO A 299 18.32 -0.27 5.05
N THR A 300 17.19 0.43 5.18
CA THR A 300 17.09 1.63 6.03
C THR A 300 17.26 1.28 7.51
N VAL A 301 16.72 0.16 7.95
CA VAL A 301 16.72 -0.26 9.36
C VAL A 301 17.77 -1.34 9.67
N GLY A 302 18.38 -1.93 8.65
CA GLY A 302 19.40 -2.98 8.80
C GLY A 302 18.87 -4.30 9.35
N LYS A 303 17.58 -4.60 9.10
CA LYS A 303 16.87 -5.76 9.63
C LYS A 303 16.13 -6.52 8.55
N THR A 304 16.01 -7.83 8.70
CA THR A 304 15.02 -8.58 7.93
C THR A 304 13.66 -8.45 8.63
N LEU A 305 12.65 -8.06 7.88
CA LEU A 305 11.29 -7.80 8.36
C LEU A 305 10.32 -8.79 7.73
N ALA A 306 9.33 -9.23 8.48
CA ALA A 306 8.31 -10.14 7.96
C ALA A 306 6.93 -9.83 8.53
N PHE A 307 5.90 -10.11 7.73
CA PHE A 307 4.57 -10.40 8.25
C PHE A 307 4.38 -11.91 8.33
N ALA A 308 3.77 -12.37 9.40
CA ALA A 308 3.55 -13.80 9.62
C ALA A 308 2.19 -14.05 10.27
N TYR A 309 1.47 -15.05 9.79
CA TYR A 309 0.29 -15.57 10.47
C TYR A 309 0.72 -16.56 11.53
N ILE A 310 0.52 -16.20 12.79
CA ILE A 310 0.94 -16.98 13.95
C ILE A 310 -0.20 -17.15 14.95
N LYS A 311 -0.04 -18.05 15.90
CA LYS A 311 -1.01 -18.23 16.99
C LYS A 311 -1.15 -16.94 17.81
N PRO A 312 -2.39 -16.49 18.15
CA PRO A 312 -2.64 -15.21 18.80
C PRO A 312 -1.90 -15.02 20.14
N GLU A 313 -1.71 -16.09 20.91
CA GLU A 313 -0.98 -16.04 22.18
C GLU A 313 0.50 -15.65 22.03
N ALA A 314 1.10 -15.91 20.85
CA ALA A 314 2.49 -15.57 20.52
C ALA A 314 2.65 -14.20 19.86
N ALA A 315 1.56 -13.51 19.48
CA ALA A 315 1.62 -12.28 18.70
C ALA A 315 1.85 -10.99 19.54
N LYS A 316 2.14 -11.12 20.82
CA LYS A 316 2.38 -9.97 21.70
C LYS A 316 3.71 -9.29 21.37
N PRO A 317 3.75 -7.94 21.28
CA PRO A 317 5.00 -7.21 21.07
C PRO A 317 6.09 -7.63 22.05
N GLY A 318 7.31 -7.83 21.55
CA GLY A 318 8.46 -8.30 22.32
C GLY A 318 8.58 -9.83 22.48
N THR A 319 7.58 -10.61 22.03
CA THR A 319 7.67 -12.07 22.08
C THR A 319 8.85 -12.56 21.23
N ALA A 320 9.73 -13.37 21.84
CA ALA A 320 10.84 -14.01 21.15
C ALA A 320 10.36 -15.25 20.38
N LEU A 321 10.78 -15.35 19.14
CA LEU A 321 10.43 -16.39 18.18
C LEU A 321 11.68 -16.81 17.39
N GLU A 322 11.54 -17.81 16.56
CA GLU A 322 12.52 -18.19 15.54
C GLU A 322 11.82 -18.29 14.18
N VAL A 323 12.51 -17.89 13.12
CA VAL A 323 12.06 -18.08 11.72
C VAL A 323 13.08 -18.94 11.00
N VAL A 324 12.62 -20.03 10.39
CA VAL A 324 13.49 -20.98 9.70
C VAL A 324 13.65 -20.58 8.25
N ILE A 325 14.78 -19.95 7.90
CA ILE A 325 15.09 -19.52 6.54
C ILE A 325 16.12 -20.47 5.95
N HIS A 326 15.80 -21.14 4.86
CA HIS A 326 16.67 -22.13 4.18
C HIS A 326 17.23 -23.20 5.13
N GLY A 327 16.39 -23.67 6.08
CA GLY A 327 16.78 -24.71 7.06
C GLY A 327 17.57 -24.19 8.26
N VAL A 328 17.81 -22.88 8.36
CA VAL A 328 18.52 -22.25 9.47
C VAL A 328 17.55 -21.44 10.32
N ALA A 329 17.41 -21.77 11.59
CA ALA A 329 16.63 -21.00 12.54
C ALA A 329 17.35 -19.68 12.85
N ARG A 330 16.63 -18.55 12.74
CA ARG A 330 17.10 -17.21 13.06
C ARG A 330 16.24 -16.60 14.14
N ASN A 331 16.88 -15.94 15.10
CA ASN A 331 16.15 -15.23 16.13
C ASN A 331 15.22 -14.19 15.51
N ALA A 332 14.02 -14.12 16.04
CA ALA A 332 13.01 -13.16 15.64
C ALA A 332 12.26 -12.59 16.84
N ARG A 333 11.64 -11.45 16.66
CA ARG A 333 10.85 -10.78 17.68
C ARG A 333 9.62 -10.13 17.07
N VAL A 334 8.49 -10.23 17.76
CA VAL A 334 7.28 -9.51 17.39
C VAL A 334 7.46 -8.00 17.64
N LEU A 335 7.19 -7.19 16.63
CA LEU A 335 7.19 -5.73 16.72
C LEU A 335 5.78 -5.21 17.04
N GLY A 336 5.70 -4.16 17.87
CA GLY A 336 4.45 -3.46 18.20
C GLY A 336 4.19 -2.21 17.35
N GLU A 337 5.18 -1.79 16.58
CA GLU A 337 5.13 -0.59 15.73
C GLU A 337 6.01 -0.78 14.48
N PRO A 338 5.82 0.05 13.44
CA PRO A 338 6.68 0.04 12.26
C PRO A 338 8.16 0.24 12.61
N ALA A 339 9.04 -0.49 11.93
CA ALA A 339 10.48 -0.39 12.13
C ALA A 339 11.05 0.96 11.63
N TYR A 340 10.37 1.59 10.68
CA TYR A 340 10.72 2.91 10.14
C TYR A 340 9.60 3.91 10.37
N ASP A 341 9.92 5.10 10.89
CA ASP A 341 9.01 6.22 11.15
C ASP A 341 7.67 5.76 11.79
N PRO A 342 7.70 5.17 13.00
CA PRO A 342 6.52 4.56 13.63
C PRO A 342 5.37 5.54 13.85
N GLN A 343 5.67 6.83 14.02
CA GLN A 343 4.69 7.88 14.22
C GLN A 343 4.13 8.46 12.92
N SER A 344 4.61 7.99 11.75
CA SER A 344 4.23 8.48 10.42
C SER A 344 4.36 10.01 10.28
N LEU A 345 5.50 10.56 10.72
CA LEU A 345 5.81 11.98 10.62
C LEU A 345 6.29 12.35 9.21
N LYS A 346 7.05 11.46 8.57
CA LYS A 346 7.65 11.69 7.25
C LYS A 346 6.63 12.06 6.16
N PRO A 347 5.51 11.32 5.97
CA PRO A 347 4.52 11.67 4.95
C PRO A 347 3.80 13.01 5.22
N ARG A 348 3.86 13.51 6.45
CA ARG A 348 3.13 14.70 6.90
C ARG A 348 4.03 15.90 7.15
N ILE A 349 5.31 15.79 6.82
CA ILE A 349 6.28 16.87 7.05
C ILE A 349 5.86 18.14 6.31
N ASP A 350 6.06 19.28 6.96
CA ASP A 350 5.77 20.60 6.41
C ASP A 350 7.11 21.31 6.16
N VAL A 351 7.66 21.12 4.97
CA VAL A 351 8.94 21.70 4.50
C VAL A 351 8.72 22.47 3.22
#